data_3c5721550761310ed04148ba0e19b24d
#
_entry.id   3c5721550761310ed04148ba0e19b24d
#
_cell.length_a   1.000
_cell.length_b   1.000
_cell.length_c   1.000
_cell.angle_alpha   90.00
_cell.angle_beta   90.00
_cell.angle_gamma   90.00
#
_symmetry.space_group_name_H-M   'P 1'
#
loop_
_entity.id
_entity.type
_entity.pdbx_description
1 polymer ?
#
loop_
_entity_poly.entity_id
_entity_poly.type
_entity_poly.pdbx_seq_one_letter_code
_entity_poly.pdbx_strand_id
1 'polypeptide(L)'
;MKKSKLFGGLVLSASLFLAACGNGGTTADSSAVESSSTVATEPTTVKIGLVSESAVEIWEAVAERLEDQNIDLEIVKFTDYNQPNIALDNGELDLNAFQHVAFLENYNANNDADLTPIGFTFVSPLGIYSNNYTDYNEIQDGDTIAIPNDVTNGGRALLLLQAIDLITLDNATGTTPTVNDIIENPKNLNIEELDAAQLPRSLEDAGAAVINTNFAVDAGLVPTEDALYLDTDNIQEVLDIYKNVVAARAEDVDNEVYKKVVAEYQTEATKALIAETTANTDIPVWD
;
A
#
# COMPACT_ATOMS: atom_id res chain seq x y z
N MET A 1 -7.35 57.10 12.19
CA MET A 1 -8.07 58.27 11.66
C MET A 1 -8.76 57.86 10.38
N LYS A 2 -10.08 58.23 10.29
CA LYS A 2 -11.03 58.24 9.15
C LYS A 2 -11.43 56.85 8.60
N LYS A 3 -12.62 56.23 8.87
CA LYS A 3 -14.04 56.57 8.60
C LYS A 3 -14.29 56.84 7.10
N SER A 4 -15.15 56.06 6.34
CA SER A 4 -16.62 56.14 6.36
C SER A 4 -17.21 55.22 5.29
N LYS A 5 -18.27 54.46 5.58
CA LYS A 5 -19.71 54.62 5.20
C LYS A 5 -20.04 54.13 3.77
N LEU A 6 -20.87 53.08 3.63
CA LEU A 6 -22.34 52.95 3.68
C LEU A 6 -23.04 53.37 2.35
N PHE A 7 -23.89 52.46 1.81
CA PHE A 7 -25.19 52.56 1.10
C PHE A 7 -25.32 51.33 0.20
N GLY A 8 -26.28 50.41 0.27
CA GLY A 8 -27.72 50.60 0.48
C GLY A 8 -28.45 50.45 -0.86
N GLY A 9 -29.23 49.38 -1.06
CA GLY A 9 -30.01 49.21 -2.28
C GLY A 9 -30.85 47.92 -2.28
N LEU A 10 -31.99 47.97 -1.61
CA LEU A 10 -33.07 46.98 -1.63
C LEU A 10 -33.94 47.25 -2.85
N VAL A 11 -34.20 46.26 -3.73
CA VAL A 11 -35.32 46.30 -4.66
C VAL A 11 -36.05 44.95 -4.64
N LEU A 12 -37.22 45.03 -4.06
CA LEU A 12 -38.29 44.03 -4.04
C LEU A 12 -39.13 44.24 -5.31
N SER A 13 -39.39 43.18 -6.09
CA SER A 13 -40.43 43.22 -7.14
C SER A 13 -41.18 41.89 -7.13
N ALA A 14 -42.33 41.93 -6.49
CA ALA A 14 -43.40 40.95 -6.59
C ALA A 14 -44.21 41.20 -7.86
N SER A 15 -44.49 40.14 -8.61
CA SER A 15 -45.52 40.16 -9.67
C SER A 15 -46.41 38.94 -9.52
N LEU A 16 -47.61 39.18 -8.98
CA LEU A 16 -48.76 38.27 -9.07
C LEU A 16 -49.37 38.45 -10.48
N PHE A 17 -49.75 37.32 -11.10
CA PHE A 17 -50.83 37.30 -12.09
C PHE A 17 -51.85 36.21 -11.79
N LEU A 18 -53.09 36.65 -11.75
CA LEU A 18 -54.29 35.89 -11.43
C LEU A 18 -54.77 35.03 -12.61
N ALA A 19 -55.56 34.07 -12.25
CA ALA A 19 -56.30 33.09 -13.00
C ALA A 19 -57.27 33.64 -14.04
N ALA A 20 -57.53 32.85 -15.10
CA ALA A 20 -58.80 32.88 -15.83
C ALA A 20 -59.19 31.43 -16.18
N CYS A 21 -60.36 31.03 -15.70
CA CYS A 21 -61.09 29.79 -16.07
C CYS A 21 -61.64 29.92 -17.50
N GLY A 22 -61.56 28.79 -18.28
CA GLY A 22 -62.28 28.63 -19.53
C GLY A 22 -62.53 27.15 -19.77
N ASN A 23 -63.79 26.77 -19.74
CA ASN A 23 -64.35 25.43 -19.86
C ASN A 23 -64.38 24.93 -21.33
N GLY A 24 -64.09 23.64 -21.60
CA GLY A 24 -64.33 23.03 -22.92
C GLY A 24 -63.59 21.69 -23.07
N GLY A 25 -64.31 20.59 -22.88
CA GLY A 25 -63.79 19.22 -22.94
C GLY A 25 -63.37 18.75 -24.34
N THR A 26 -62.41 17.85 -24.34
CA THR A 26 -62.35 16.68 -25.23
C THR A 26 -61.27 15.72 -24.73
N THR A 27 -61.60 14.46 -24.61
CA THR A 27 -60.74 13.35 -24.27
C THR A 27 -59.63 13.18 -25.28
N ALA A 28 -58.35 13.25 -24.79
CA ALA A 28 -57.19 12.68 -25.47
C ALA A 28 -56.35 12.01 -24.44
N ASP A 29 -56.21 10.72 -24.64
CA ASP A 29 -55.30 9.80 -23.99
C ASP A 29 -53.87 10.37 -24.06
N SER A 30 -53.32 10.79 -22.92
CA SER A 30 -51.94 11.27 -22.81
C SER A 30 -51.21 10.30 -21.91
N SER A 31 -50.56 9.32 -22.55
CA SER A 31 -49.52 8.49 -21.91
C SER A 31 -48.50 9.44 -21.26
N ALA A 32 -48.55 9.52 -19.94
CA ALA A 32 -47.49 10.13 -19.15
C ALA A 32 -46.24 9.30 -19.33
N VAL A 33 -45.32 9.78 -20.14
CA VAL A 33 -43.94 9.32 -20.11
C VAL A 33 -43.35 9.83 -18.77
N GLU A 34 -43.32 8.96 -17.76
CA GLU A 34 -42.48 9.22 -16.60
C GLU A 34 -41.03 9.32 -17.08
N SER A 35 -40.55 10.53 -17.22
CA SER A 35 -39.15 10.83 -17.32
C SER A 35 -38.55 10.51 -15.97
N SER A 36 -38.09 9.30 -15.81
CA SER A 36 -37.18 8.90 -14.74
C SER A 36 -35.89 9.69 -14.93
N SER A 37 -35.82 10.87 -14.30
CA SER A 37 -34.55 11.54 -14.09
C SER A 37 -33.75 10.67 -13.08
N THR A 38 -32.88 9.81 -13.58
CA THR A 38 -31.79 9.28 -12.79
C THR A 38 -30.99 10.46 -12.28
N VAL A 39 -31.18 10.84 -11.02
CA VAL A 39 -30.27 11.71 -10.30
C VAL A 39 -28.97 10.93 -10.24
N ALA A 40 -27.97 11.32 -11.02
CA ALA A 40 -26.63 10.78 -10.87
C ALA A 40 -26.20 11.10 -9.42
N THR A 41 -26.05 10.08 -8.62
CA THR A 41 -25.44 10.21 -7.29
C THR A 41 -23.97 10.52 -7.50
N GLU A 42 -23.44 11.53 -6.80
CA GLU A 42 -22.00 11.80 -6.77
C GLU A 42 -21.25 10.52 -6.36
N PRO A 43 -20.09 10.22 -6.97
CA PRO A 43 -19.31 9.07 -6.60
C PRO A 43 -18.85 9.15 -5.13
N THR A 44 -18.72 8.01 -4.50
CA THR A 44 -18.14 7.92 -3.16
C THR A 44 -16.62 7.90 -3.30
N THR A 45 -15.95 8.94 -2.81
CA THR A 45 -14.49 8.99 -2.80
C THR A 45 -13.92 8.11 -1.68
N VAL A 46 -12.90 7.32 -2.01
CA VAL A 46 -12.10 6.51 -1.06
C VAL A 46 -10.63 6.83 -1.30
N LYS A 47 -9.89 7.21 -0.24
CA LYS A 47 -8.46 7.50 -0.31
C LYS A 47 -7.65 6.31 0.12
N ILE A 48 -6.75 5.83 -0.75
CA ILE A 48 -5.85 4.72 -0.45
C ILE A 48 -4.39 5.15 -0.49
N GLY A 49 -3.62 4.82 0.56
CA GLY A 49 -2.18 5.08 0.66
C GLY A 49 -1.34 3.92 0.14
N LEU A 50 -0.40 4.20 -0.76
CA LEU A 50 0.51 3.25 -1.42
C LEU A 50 1.96 3.71 -1.32
N VAL A 51 2.93 2.79 -1.49
CA VAL A 51 4.39 3.07 -1.35
C VAL A 51 5.18 2.48 -2.51
N SER A 52 4.79 2.48 -3.73
CA SER A 52 5.65 2.12 -4.89
C SER A 52 4.98 2.48 -6.18
N GLU A 53 5.76 2.62 -7.26
CA GLU A 53 5.20 2.86 -8.59
C GLU A 53 4.46 1.62 -9.12
N SER A 54 5.00 0.41 -8.89
CA SER A 54 4.34 -0.84 -9.29
C SER A 54 2.99 -1.03 -8.60
N ALA A 55 2.88 -0.69 -7.31
CA ALA A 55 1.60 -0.70 -6.61
C ALA A 55 0.62 0.34 -7.19
N VAL A 56 1.09 1.55 -7.53
CA VAL A 56 0.26 2.60 -8.14
C VAL A 56 -0.34 2.09 -9.45
N GLU A 57 0.45 1.49 -10.34
CA GLU A 57 -0.04 0.96 -11.63
C GLU A 57 -1.15 -0.10 -11.44
N ILE A 58 -0.97 -1.01 -10.46
CA ILE A 58 -1.98 -2.02 -10.13
C ILE A 58 -3.27 -1.36 -9.63
N TRP A 59 -3.15 -0.41 -8.70
CA TRP A 59 -4.30 0.25 -8.08
C TRP A 59 -5.00 1.25 -9.00
N GLU A 60 -4.32 1.85 -9.98
CA GLU A 60 -4.96 2.65 -11.05
C GLU A 60 -5.91 1.79 -11.88
N ALA A 61 -5.49 0.56 -12.26
CA ALA A 61 -6.37 -0.35 -12.95
C ALA A 61 -7.56 -0.84 -12.09
N VAL A 62 -7.40 -0.92 -10.77
CA VAL A 62 -8.52 -1.17 -9.84
C VAL A 62 -9.46 0.03 -9.79
N ALA A 63 -8.92 1.26 -9.71
CA ALA A 63 -9.68 2.50 -9.69
C ALA A 63 -10.57 2.65 -10.93
N GLU A 64 -10.05 2.39 -12.12
CA GLU A 64 -10.82 2.41 -13.37
C GLU A 64 -12.05 1.48 -13.32
N ARG A 65 -11.90 0.27 -12.74
CA ARG A 65 -13.01 -0.68 -12.61
C ARG A 65 -14.03 -0.29 -11.54
N LEU A 66 -13.62 0.48 -10.54
CA LEU A 66 -14.47 0.99 -9.47
C LEU A 66 -15.37 2.15 -9.93
N GLU A 67 -15.00 2.87 -11.00
CA GLU A 67 -15.84 3.91 -11.58
C GLU A 67 -17.24 3.39 -11.98
N ASP A 68 -17.32 2.19 -12.54
CA ASP A 68 -18.57 1.51 -12.90
C ASP A 68 -19.46 1.21 -11.66
N GLN A 69 -18.87 1.23 -10.46
CA GLN A 69 -19.55 1.04 -9.19
C GLN A 69 -19.86 2.36 -8.46
N ASN A 70 -19.63 3.49 -9.12
CA ASN A 70 -19.78 4.84 -8.57
C ASN A 70 -18.88 5.09 -7.35
N ILE A 71 -17.64 4.52 -7.38
CA ILE A 71 -16.58 4.72 -6.40
C ILE A 71 -15.41 5.40 -7.09
N ASP A 72 -14.97 6.52 -6.52
CA ASP A 72 -13.79 7.29 -6.94
C ASP A 72 -12.64 6.95 -6.00
N LEU A 73 -11.69 6.13 -6.45
CA LEU A 73 -10.54 5.72 -5.66
C LEU A 73 -9.38 6.70 -5.85
N GLU A 74 -9.17 7.57 -4.87
CA GLU A 74 -8.06 8.53 -4.85
C GLU A 74 -6.78 7.88 -4.31
N ILE A 75 -5.76 7.73 -5.16
CA ILE A 75 -4.47 7.15 -4.79
C ILE A 75 -3.58 8.24 -4.18
N VAL A 76 -3.13 8.02 -2.94
CA VAL A 76 -2.17 8.88 -2.23
C VAL A 76 -0.84 8.14 -2.13
N LYS A 77 0.19 8.65 -2.81
CA LYS A 77 1.49 8.02 -2.89
C LYS A 77 2.44 8.51 -1.80
N PHE A 78 3.10 7.58 -1.14
CA PHE A 78 4.16 7.80 -0.16
C PHE A 78 5.50 7.28 -0.68
N THR A 79 6.59 7.79 -0.13
CA THR A 79 7.97 7.44 -0.55
C THR A 79 8.70 6.56 0.45
N ASP A 80 8.09 6.28 1.60
CA ASP A 80 8.63 5.44 2.67
C ASP A 80 7.51 4.72 3.44
N TYR A 81 7.88 3.81 4.35
CA TYR A 81 6.93 3.03 5.14
C TYR A 81 6.44 3.74 6.42
N ASN A 82 6.97 4.91 6.77
CA ASN A 82 6.72 5.55 8.06
C ASN A 82 5.38 6.30 8.11
N GLN A 83 4.94 6.86 6.98
CA GLN A 83 3.80 7.78 6.93
C GLN A 83 2.43 7.14 6.71
N PRO A 84 2.26 6.04 5.92
CA PRO A 84 0.92 5.61 5.52
C PRO A 84 0.03 5.15 6.67
N ASN A 85 0.58 4.48 7.70
CA ASN A 85 -0.20 4.09 8.88
C ASN A 85 -0.58 5.29 9.73
N ILE A 86 0.30 6.28 9.88
CA ILE A 86 0.01 7.53 10.58
C ILE A 86 -1.14 8.28 9.89
N ALA A 87 -1.11 8.35 8.57
CA ALA A 87 -2.15 9.01 7.78
C ALA A 87 -3.50 8.28 7.86
N LEU A 88 -3.48 6.93 7.88
CA LEU A 88 -4.69 6.11 8.04
C LEU A 88 -5.29 6.28 9.45
N ASP A 89 -4.47 6.20 10.48
CA ASP A 89 -4.86 6.33 11.88
C ASP A 89 -5.45 7.71 12.17
N ASN A 90 -4.88 8.77 11.60
CA ASN A 90 -5.37 10.14 11.70
C ASN A 90 -6.63 10.43 10.83
N GLY A 91 -7.09 9.50 10.00
CA GLY A 91 -8.23 9.68 9.11
C GLY A 91 -7.94 10.56 7.88
N GLU A 92 -6.67 10.73 7.52
CA GLU A 92 -6.25 11.41 6.28
C GLU A 92 -6.39 10.48 5.07
N LEU A 93 -6.35 9.15 5.32
CA LEU A 93 -6.66 8.06 4.40
C LEU A 93 -7.86 7.27 4.89
N ASP A 94 -8.52 6.58 3.98
CA ASP A 94 -9.56 5.59 4.26
C ASP A 94 -8.97 4.17 4.35
N LEU A 95 -7.99 3.88 3.49
CA LEU A 95 -7.29 2.61 3.38
C LEU A 95 -5.79 2.84 3.19
N ASN A 96 -4.98 1.81 3.46
CA ASN A 96 -3.65 1.71 2.88
C ASN A 96 -3.36 0.27 2.42
N ALA A 97 -2.44 0.11 1.46
CA ALA A 97 -2.04 -1.19 0.91
C ALA A 97 -0.56 -1.17 0.54
N PHE A 98 0.33 -1.31 1.55
CA PHE A 98 1.78 -1.25 1.37
C PHE A 98 2.55 -2.20 2.28
N GLN A 99 1.88 -2.84 3.24
CA GLN A 99 2.50 -3.50 4.37
C GLN A 99 2.00 -4.93 4.56
N HIS A 100 2.83 -5.76 5.16
CA HIS A 100 2.44 -7.08 5.63
C HIS A 100 1.89 -7.04 7.06
N VAL A 101 1.23 -8.12 7.47
CA VAL A 101 0.57 -8.24 8.78
C VAL A 101 1.51 -7.91 9.94
N ALA A 102 2.75 -8.47 9.94
CA ALA A 102 3.70 -8.21 11.04
C ALA A 102 4.07 -6.72 11.19
N PHE A 103 4.17 -5.97 10.07
CA PHE A 103 4.45 -4.54 10.10
C PHE A 103 3.27 -3.76 10.69
N LEU A 104 2.05 -4.11 10.29
CA LEU A 104 0.82 -3.52 10.81
C LEU A 104 0.66 -3.78 12.32
N GLU A 105 0.86 -5.03 12.76
CA GLU A 105 0.79 -5.41 14.17
C GLU A 105 1.85 -4.67 15.01
N ASN A 106 3.06 -4.52 14.47
CA ASN A 106 4.13 -3.76 15.13
C ASN A 106 3.76 -2.27 15.25
N TYR A 107 3.17 -1.67 14.20
CA TYR A 107 2.67 -0.29 14.27
C TYR A 107 1.63 -0.15 15.37
N ASN A 108 0.60 -1.00 15.38
CA ASN A 108 -0.47 -0.96 16.38
C ASN A 108 0.08 -1.07 17.81
N ALA A 109 1.00 -2.01 18.04
CA ALA A 109 1.59 -2.25 19.36
C ALA A 109 2.41 -1.04 19.89
N ASN A 110 3.03 -0.27 19.00
CA ASN A 110 3.89 0.84 19.39
C ASN A 110 3.16 2.20 19.43
N ASN A 111 1.95 2.31 18.84
CA ASN A 111 1.22 3.56 18.73
C ASN A 111 -0.14 3.56 19.44
N ASP A 112 -0.48 2.47 20.15
CA ASP A 112 -1.81 2.28 20.78
C ASP A 112 -2.95 2.41 19.73
N ALA A 113 -2.66 1.91 18.49
CA ALA A 113 -3.56 1.94 17.36
C ALA A 113 -4.24 0.58 17.17
N ASP A 114 -5.31 0.54 16.36
CA ASP A 114 -6.11 -0.65 16.09
C ASP A 114 -6.41 -0.85 14.59
N LEU A 115 -5.49 -0.43 13.73
CA LEU A 115 -5.59 -0.64 12.30
C LEU A 115 -5.74 -2.14 11.99
N THR A 116 -6.69 -2.48 11.12
CA THR A 116 -7.13 -3.87 10.93
C THR A 116 -7.04 -4.28 9.46
N PRO A 117 -6.49 -5.48 9.14
CA PRO A 117 -6.54 -6.04 7.80
C PRO A 117 -7.98 -6.30 7.37
N ILE A 118 -8.37 -5.84 6.17
CA ILE A 118 -9.69 -6.11 5.56
C ILE A 118 -9.61 -6.96 4.30
N GLY A 119 -8.41 -7.24 3.81
CA GLY A 119 -8.17 -8.13 2.66
C GLY A 119 -6.70 -8.38 2.45
N PHE A 120 -6.35 -9.57 1.97
CA PHE A 120 -5.00 -9.91 1.56
C PHE A 120 -4.73 -9.44 0.14
N THR A 121 -3.46 -9.12 -0.17
CA THR A 121 -2.99 -8.75 -1.50
C THR A 121 -2.00 -9.80 -2.03
N PHE A 122 -0.74 -9.73 -1.65
CA PHE A 122 0.30 -10.64 -2.15
C PHE A 122 1.36 -10.89 -1.05
N VAL A 123 2.23 -11.85 -1.30
CA VAL A 123 3.51 -11.99 -0.59
C VAL A 123 4.62 -11.53 -1.52
N SER A 124 5.49 -10.65 -1.02
CA SER A 124 6.73 -10.25 -1.68
C SER A 124 7.92 -10.94 -1.05
N PRO A 125 8.85 -11.51 -1.83
CA PRO A 125 10.13 -11.96 -1.29
C PRO A 125 10.95 -10.77 -0.77
N LEU A 126 11.87 -11.06 0.13
CA LEU A 126 12.96 -10.17 0.50
C LEU A 126 14.23 -10.68 -0.18
N GLY A 127 15.00 -9.79 -0.79
CA GLY A 127 16.19 -10.18 -1.54
C GLY A 127 17.47 -9.52 -1.05
N ILE A 128 18.61 -10.21 -1.18
CA ILE A 128 19.94 -9.60 -1.04
C ILE A 128 20.51 -9.31 -2.43
N TYR A 129 21.00 -8.10 -2.62
CA TYR A 129 21.51 -7.56 -3.89
C TYR A 129 22.92 -7.02 -3.71
N SER A 130 23.69 -6.96 -4.79
CA SER A 130 25.02 -6.36 -4.81
C SER A 130 25.37 -5.83 -6.19
N ASN A 131 26.10 -4.71 -6.23
CA ASN A 131 26.75 -4.20 -7.44
C ASN A 131 28.14 -4.83 -7.65
N ASN A 132 28.68 -5.52 -6.65
CA ASN A 132 30.05 -6.01 -6.62
C ASN A 132 30.17 -7.52 -6.85
N TYR A 133 29.10 -8.28 -6.53
CA TYR A 133 29.08 -9.73 -6.48
C TYR A 133 27.95 -10.31 -7.31
N THR A 134 28.13 -11.53 -7.81
CA THR A 134 27.12 -12.31 -8.53
C THR A 134 26.65 -13.53 -7.74
N ASP A 135 27.30 -13.82 -6.61
CA ASP A 135 26.97 -14.89 -5.69
C ASP A 135 27.24 -14.41 -4.25
N TYR A 136 26.32 -14.65 -3.32
CA TYR A 136 26.46 -14.22 -1.92
C TYR A 136 27.68 -14.87 -1.23
N ASN A 137 28.21 -16.01 -1.74
CA ASN A 137 29.43 -16.61 -1.24
C ASN A 137 30.68 -15.75 -1.51
N GLU A 138 30.63 -14.86 -2.51
CA GLU A 138 31.72 -13.95 -2.88
C GLU A 138 31.86 -12.74 -1.96
N ILE A 139 30.89 -12.46 -1.10
CA ILE A 139 30.93 -11.38 -0.10
C ILE A 139 32.18 -11.54 0.77
N GLN A 140 32.97 -10.47 0.91
CA GLN A 140 34.30 -10.52 1.55
C GLN A 140 34.23 -10.25 3.06
N ASP A 141 35.30 -10.64 3.73
CA ASP A 141 35.49 -10.34 5.18
C ASP A 141 35.51 -8.83 5.41
N GLY A 142 34.65 -8.33 6.32
CA GLY A 142 34.58 -6.92 6.69
C GLY A 142 33.68 -6.09 5.80
N ASP A 143 33.00 -6.67 4.79
CA ASP A 143 32.04 -5.96 3.98
C ASP A 143 30.87 -5.41 4.80
N THR A 144 30.31 -4.32 4.33
CA THR A 144 29.06 -3.78 4.87
C THR A 144 27.88 -4.42 4.18
N ILE A 145 26.93 -4.94 4.96
CA ILE A 145 25.61 -5.37 4.50
C ILE A 145 24.57 -4.41 5.06
N ALA A 146 23.91 -3.66 4.19
CA ALA A 146 22.82 -2.77 4.59
C ALA A 146 21.50 -3.57 4.70
N ILE A 147 20.72 -3.30 5.75
CA ILE A 147 19.43 -3.95 6.01
C ILE A 147 18.37 -2.91 6.41
N PRO A 148 17.06 -3.22 6.31
CA PRO A 148 16.00 -2.34 6.81
C PRO A 148 16.13 -2.08 8.32
N ASN A 149 15.85 -0.85 8.75
CA ASN A 149 15.94 -0.44 10.16
C ASN A 149 14.65 -0.63 10.96
N ASP A 150 13.54 -0.99 10.30
CA ASP A 150 12.32 -1.34 11.01
C ASP A 150 12.39 -2.76 11.59
N VAL A 151 11.75 -2.94 12.76
CA VAL A 151 11.85 -4.19 13.55
C VAL A 151 11.48 -5.44 12.75
N THR A 152 10.49 -5.34 11.87
CA THR A 152 9.95 -6.52 11.17
C THR A 152 10.75 -6.88 9.93
N ASN A 153 11.06 -5.91 9.06
CA ASN A 153 11.91 -6.16 7.88
C ASN A 153 13.38 -6.34 8.25
N GLY A 154 13.89 -5.60 9.24
CA GLY A 154 15.25 -5.80 9.77
C GLY A 154 15.44 -7.19 10.35
N GLY A 155 14.48 -7.66 11.15
CA GLY A 155 14.48 -9.03 11.67
C GLY A 155 14.43 -10.08 10.57
N ARG A 156 13.56 -9.89 9.55
CA ARG A 156 13.46 -10.74 8.38
C ARG A 156 14.77 -10.77 7.57
N ALA A 157 15.42 -9.61 7.41
CA ALA A 157 16.72 -9.51 6.76
C ALA A 157 17.81 -10.30 7.49
N LEU A 158 17.84 -10.26 8.82
CA LEU A 158 18.79 -11.05 9.61
C LEU A 158 18.51 -12.55 9.48
N LEU A 159 17.24 -12.97 9.43
CA LEU A 159 16.86 -14.36 9.17
C LEU A 159 17.29 -14.80 7.75
N LEU A 160 17.19 -13.91 6.75
CA LEU A 160 17.70 -14.19 5.41
C LEU A 160 19.23 -14.38 5.43
N LEU A 161 19.98 -13.51 6.10
CA LEU A 161 21.43 -13.61 6.21
C LEU A 161 21.86 -14.91 6.94
N GLN A 162 21.07 -15.35 7.92
CA GLN A 162 21.29 -16.66 8.58
C GLN A 162 20.98 -17.81 7.62
N ALA A 163 19.93 -17.73 6.82
CA ALA A 163 19.55 -18.80 5.88
C ALA A 163 20.61 -19.09 4.82
N ILE A 164 21.50 -18.12 4.53
CA ILE A 164 22.63 -18.25 3.61
C ILE A 164 24.00 -18.37 4.34
N ASP A 165 23.98 -18.71 5.63
CA ASP A 165 25.15 -18.95 6.47
C ASP A 165 26.14 -17.76 6.60
N LEU A 166 25.69 -16.53 6.37
CA LEU A 166 26.52 -15.33 6.57
C LEU A 166 26.64 -14.93 8.05
N ILE A 167 25.60 -15.21 8.84
CA ILE A 167 25.58 -14.99 10.30
C ILE A 167 24.88 -16.15 11.00
N THR A 168 25.02 -16.25 12.30
CA THR A 168 24.21 -17.12 13.16
C THR A 168 23.50 -16.26 14.22
N LEU A 169 22.21 -16.48 14.40
CA LEU A 169 21.39 -15.78 15.39
C LEU A 169 21.13 -16.67 16.60
N ASP A 170 20.86 -16.07 17.76
CA ASP A 170 20.37 -16.81 18.92
C ASP A 170 18.98 -17.41 18.61
N ASN A 171 18.80 -18.70 18.82
CA ASN A 171 17.56 -19.43 18.54
C ASN A 171 16.35 -18.96 19.36
N ALA A 172 16.54 -18.10 20.36
CA ALA A 172 15.47 -17.58 21.21
C ALA A 172 14.74 -16.34 20.63
N THR A 173 15.21 -15.78 19.51
CA THR A 173 14.79 -14.48 19.02
C THR A 173 13.48 -14.44 18.21
N GLY A 174 12.94 -15.61 17.80
CA GLY A 174 11.69 -15.70 17.04
C GLY A 174 11.78 -15.06 15.65
N THR A 175 10.75 -14.28 15.26
CA THR A 175 10.62 -13.70 13.92
C THR A 175 11.16 -12.26 13.81
N THR A 176 11.59 -11.65 14.91
CA THR A 176 12.07 -10.26 14.95
C THR A 176 13.43 -10.15 15.66
N PRO A 177 14.48 -10.91 15.23
CA PRO A 177 15.83 -10.75 15.76
C PRO A 177 16.33 -9.32 15.47
N THR A 178 17.29 -8.89 16.30
CA THR A 178 18.04 -7.64 16.15
C THR A 178 19.51 -7.94 15.87
N VAL A 179 20.29 -6.93 15.48
CA VAL A 179 21.74 -7.09 15.29
C VAL A 179 22.46 -7.55 16.57
N ASN A 180 21.87 -7.31 17.74
CA ASN A 180 22.42 -7.75 19.02
C ASN A 180 22.25 -9.27 19.26
N ASP A 181 21.41 -9.91 18.48
CA ASP A 181 21.14 -11.35 18.57
C ASP A 181 22.09 -12.18 17.68
N ILE A 182 23.00 -11.52 16.97
CA ILE A 182 24.05 -12.21 16.19
C ILE A 182 25.07 -12.82 17.14
N ILE A 183 25.14 -14.15 17.17
CA ILE A 183 26.09 -14.90 18.01
C ILE A 183 27.34 -15.34 17.25
N GLU A 184 27.26 -15.49 15.91
CA GLU A 184 28.43 -15.74 15.06
C GLU A 184 28.35 -14.84 13.81
N ASN A 185 29.49 -14.28 13.44
CA ASN A 185 29.69 -13.48 12.24
C ASN A 185 31.07 -13.83 11.66
N PRO A 186 31.18 -14.95 10.94
CA PRO A 186 32.49 -15.50 10.57
C PRO A 186 33.28 -14.63 9.60
N LYS A 187 32.59 -13.79 8.81
CA LYS A 187 33.21 -12.84 7.87
C LYS A 187 33.39 -11.44 8.48
N ASN A 188 33.10 -11.22 9.76
CA ASN A 188 33.15 -9.94 10.44
C ASN A 188 32.40 -8.83 9.66
N LEU A 189 31.23 -9.17 9.09
CA LEU A 189 30.40 -8.23 8.31
C LEU A 189 29.95 -7.07 9.18
N ASN A 190 29.97 -5.88 8.63
CA ASN A 190 29.38 -4.70 9.25
C ASN A 190 27.91 -4.64 8.84
N ILE A 191 26.98 -4.88 9.77
CA ILE A 191 25.55 -4.78 9.50
C ILE A 191 25.10 -3.33 9.75
N GLU A 192 24.63 -2.66 8.70
CA GLU A 192 24.17 -1.28 8.73
C GLU A 192 22.65 -1.21 8.56
N GLU A 193 21.96 -0.65 9.55
CA GLU A 193 20.51 -0.51 9.55
C GLU A 193 20.11 0.84 8.92
N LEU A 194 19.40 0.82 7.79
CA LEU A 194 18.96 2.00 7.03
C LEU A 194 17.45 1.98 6.81
N ASP A 195 16.86 3.16 6.57
CA ASP A 195 15.50 3.24 6.08
C ASP A 195 15.36 2.44 4.78
N ALA A 196 14.30 1.64 4.66
CA ALA A 196 14.10 0.71 3.54
C ALA A 196 14.17 1.42 2.17
N ALA A 197 13.68 2.65 2.07
CA ALA A 197 13.75 3.46 0.85
C ALA A 197 15.18 3.90 0.47
N GLN A 198 16.16 3.80 1.37
CA GLN A 198 17.56 4.16 1.11
C GLN A 198 18.40 2.98 0.64
N LEU A 199 17.95 1.75 0.89
CA LEU A 199 18.72 0.53 0.63
C LEU A 199 19.17 0.36 -0.84
N PRO A 200 18.36 0.66 -1.87
CA PRO A 200 18.85 0.57 -3.24
C PRO A 200 20.05 1.47 -3.52
N ARG A 201 20.08 2.66 -2.90
CA ARG A 201 21.21 3.60 -3.05
C ARG A 201 22.45 3.17 -2.28
N SER A 202 22.29 2.46 -1.17
CA SER A 202 23.42 1.96 -0.39
C SER A 202 24.28 0.95 -1.17
N LEU A 203 23.76 0.35 -2.25
CA LEU A 203 24.52 -0.53 -3.14
C LEU A 203 25.72 0.16 -3.83
N GLU A 204 25.77 1.51 -3.85
CA GLU A 204 26.91 2.25 -4.38
C GLU A 204 28.15 2.13 -3.46
N ASP A 205 27.94 1.99 -2.14
CA ASP A 205 28.99 2.03 -1.12
C ASP A 205 29.10 0.74 -0.30
N ALA A 206 28.02 -0.02 -0.16
CA ALA A 206 27.96 -1.29 0.56
C ALA A 206 28.41 -2.48 -0.29
N GLY A 207 28.90 -3.53 0.34
CA GLY A 207 29.17 -4.82 -0.31
C GLY A 207 27.90 -5.48 -0.85
N ALA A 208 26.81 -5.43 -0.06
CA ALA A 208 25.47 -5.87 -0.44
C ALA A 208 24.41 -5.14 0.39
N ALA A 209 23.14 -5.26 -0.03
CA ALA A 209 21.99 -4.77 0.72
C ALA A 209 20.82 -5.75 0.64
N VAL A 210 20.08 -5.89 1.75
CA VAL A 210 18.81 -6.64 1.77
C VAL A 210 17.68 -5.66 1.52
N ILE A 211 16.99 -5.80 0.38
CA ILE A 211 16.05 -4.80 -0.13
C ILE A 211 14.66 -5.42 -0.31
N ASN A 212 13.62 -4.73 0.14
CA ASN A 212 12.23 -5.09 -0.11
C ASN A 212 11.92 -5.00 -1.61
N THR A 213 11.15 -5.95 -2.14
CA THR A 213 10.86 -6.09 -3.57
C THR A 213 10.37 -4.79 -4.21
N ASN A 214 9.44 -4.07 -3.59
CA ASN A 214 8.92 -2.83 -4.17
C ASN A 214 10.01 -1.76 -4.37
N PHE A 215 10.93 -1.58 -3.42
CA PHE A 215 12.04 -0.64 -3.57
C PHE A 215 13.11 -1.15 -4.55
N ALA A 216 13.30 -2.48 -4.66
CA ALA A 216 14.17 -3.05 -5.68
C ALA A 216 13.63 -2.79 -7.08
N VAL A 217 12.34 -3.07 -7.31
CA VAL A 217 11.66 -2.83 -8.60
C VAL A 217 11.65 -1.34 -8.96
N ASP A 218 11.32 -0.46 -8.02
CA ASP A 218 11.34 1.01 -8.22
C ASP A 218 12.75 1.53 -8.54
N ALA A 219 13.80 0.83 -8.10
CA ALA A 219 15.18 1.12 -8.47
C ALA A 219 15.64 0.51 -9.81
N GLY A 220 14.76 -0.24 -10.48
CA GLY A 220 15.02 -0.89 -11.76
C GLY A 220 15.69 -2.25 -11.65
N LEU A 221 15.75 -2.84 -10.45
CA LEU A 221 16.21 -4.22 -10.26
C LEU A 221 15.07 -5.21 -10.57
N VAL A 222 15.42 -6.35 -11.17
CA VAL A 222 14.52 -7.47 -11.37
C VAL A 222 14.82 -8.53 -10.34
N PRO A 223 14.02 -8.70 -9.28
CA PRO A 223 14.38 -9.54 -8.13
C PRO A 223 14.76 -10.97 -8.49
N THR A 224 14.05 -11.57 -9.46
CA THR A 224 14.30 -12.95 -9.94
C THR A 224 15.59 -13.10 -10.75
N GLU A 225 16.20 -12.00 -11.19
CA GLU A 225 17.42 -11.99 -12.04
C GLU A 225 18.61 -11.39 -11.32
N ASP A 226 18.38 -10.31 -10.52
CA ASP A 226 19.44 -9.48 -9.93
C ASP A 226 19.75 -9.83 -8.48
N ALA A 227 18.84 -10.51 -7.76
CA ALA A 227 19.10 -10.90 -6.38
C ALA A 227 20.15 -12.01 -6.31
N LEU A 228 21.10 -11.89 -5.40
CA LEU A 228 22.03 -12.97 -5.06
C LEU A 228 21.31 -14.12 -4.36
N TYR A 229 20.24 -13.82 -3.63
CA TYR A 229 19.33 -14.76 -2.99
C TYR A 229 18.00 -14.09 -2.68
N LEU A 230 16.92 -14.84 -2.81
CA LEU A 230 15.57 -14.45 -2.39
C LEU A 230 15.12 -15.41 -1.27
N ASP A 231 14.40 -14.90 -0.28
CA ASP A 231 13.84 -15.74 0.80
C ASP A 231 12.63 -16.58 0.37
N THR A 232 12.33 -16.61 -0.94
CA THR A 232 11.21 -17.34 -1.56
C THR A 232 11.33 -18.85 -1.51
N ASP A 233 12.54 -19.41 -1.39
CA ASP A 233 12.73 -20.87 -1.36
C ASP A 233 12.03 -21.51 -0.15
N ASN A 234 11.64 -20.68 0.84
CA ASN A 234 10.86 -21.04 2.01
C ASN A 234 9.48 -20.34 2.06
N ILE A 235 9.03 -19.68 0.99
CA ILE A 235 7.75 -18.90 0.98
C ILE A 235 6.53 -19.78 1.27
N GLN A 236 6.57 -21.07 0.96
CA GLN A 236 5.49 -22.00 1.34
C GLN A 236 5.36 -22.16 2.87
N GLU A 237 6.40 -21.80 3.60
CA GLU A 237 6.46 -21.73 5.06
C GLU A 237 6.52 -20.27 5.56
N VAL A 238 6.56 -19.28 4.64
CA VAL A 238 6.49 -17.86 5.02
C VAL A 238 5.19 -17.66 5.76
N LEU A 239 5.35 -17.46 7.04
CA LEU A 239 4.31 -17.27 8.01
C LEU A 239 3.26 -16.30 7.47
N ASP A 240 2.00 -16.56 7.76
CA ASP A 240 0.88 -15.67 7.38
C ASP A 240 1.15 -14.19 7.72
N ILE A 241 2.06 -13.92 8.66
CA ILE A 241 2.49 -12.59 9.07
C ILE A 241 3.18 -11.76 7.98
N TYR A 242 3.70 -12.39 6.91
CA TYR A 242 4.34 -11.66 5.79
C TYR A 242 3.41 -11.48 4.58
N LYS A 243 2.16 -11.90 4.67
CA LYS A 243 1.14 -11.55 3.67
C LYS A 243 0.84 -10.06 3.74
N ASN A 244 0.89 -9.39 2.60
CA ASN A 244 0.51 -7.99 2.49
C ASN A 244 -1.02 -7.85 2.53
N VAL A 245 -1.48 -6.71 3.03
CA VAL A 245 -2.88 -6.46 3.31
C VAL A 245 -3.35 -5.08 2.81
N VAL A 246 -4.65 -4.99 2.57
CA VAL A 246 -5.37 -3.73 2.63
C VAL A 246 -5.81 -3.54 4.07
N ALA A 247 -5.42 -2.42 4.67
CA ALA A 247 -5.77 -2.08 6.05
C ALA A 247 -6.74 -0.90 6.12
N ALA A 248 -7.62 -0.93 7.13
CA ALA A 248 -8.55 0.13 7.50
C ALA A 248 -8.48 0.39 8.99
N ARG A 249 -9.12 1.46 9.50
CA ARG A 249 -9.38 1.62 10.93
C ARG A 249 -10.35 0.55 11.42
N ALA A 250 -10.25 0.11 12.68
CA ALA A 250 -11.09 -0.94 13.24
C ALA A 250 -12.61 -0.63 13.16
N GLU A 251 -12.98 0.64 13.30
CA GLU A 251 -14.37 1.09 13.20
C GLU A 251 -14.95 0.97 11.78
N ASP A 252 -14.09 0.89 10.76
CA ASP A 252 -14.46 0.90 9.34
C ASP A 252 -14.42 -0.49 8.68
N VAL A 253 -14.07 -1.57 9.40
CA VAL A 253 -13.90 -2.92 8.83
C VAL A 253 -15.16 -3.47 8.15
N ASP A 254 -16.32 -3.01 8.57
CA ASP A 254 -17.61 -3.41 8.01
C ASP A 254 -18.13 -2.47 6.92
N ASN A 255 -17.36 -1.46 6.50
CA ASN A 255 -17.73 -0.52 5.46
C ASN A 255 -17.92 -1.25 4.10
N GLU A 256 -19.13 -1.23 3.57
CA GLU A 256 -19.49 -1.92 2.34
C GLU A 256 -18.78 -1.37 1.09
N VAL A 257 -18.35 -0.09 1.11
CA VAL A 257 -17.57 0.49 0.02
C VAL A 257 -16.15 -0.06 0.04
N TYR A 258 -15.53 -0.16 1.22
CA TYR A 258 -14.17 -0.72 1.35
C TYR A 258 -14.11 -2.20 0.98
N LYS A 259 -15.16 -2.96 1.34
CA LYS A 259 -15.31 -4.36 0.89
C LYS A 259 -15.37 -4.49 -0.63
N LYS A 260 -16.03 -3.54 -1.33
CA LYS A 260 -16.05 -3.51 -2.80
C LYS A 260 -14.67 -3.19 -3.37
N VAL A 261 -13.92 -2.25 -2.76
CA VAL A 261 -12.54 -1.94 -3.17
C VAL A 261 -11.66 -3.18 -3.08
N VAL A 262 -11.73 -3.91 -1.96
CA VAL A 262 -11.00 -5.17 -1.77
C VAL A 262 -11.43 -6.22 -2.79
N ALA A 263 -12.73 -6.41 -3.00
CA ALA A 263 -13.25 -7.39 -3.95
C ALA A 263 -12.83 -7.09 -5.40
N GLU A 264 -12.76 -5.81 -5.78
CA GLU A 264 -12.30 -5.39 -7.11
C GLU A 264 -10.78 -5.56 -7.27
N TYR A 265 -10.01 -5.42 -6.19
CA TYR A 265 -8.60 -5.77 -6.19
C TYR A 265 -8.41 -7.28 -6.35
N GLN A 266 -9.13 -8.11 -5.62
CA GLN A 266 -8.98 -9.57 -5.57
C GLN A 266 -9.59 -10.27 -6.79
N THR A 267 -9.13 -9.92 -8.00
CA THR A 267 -9.60 -10.46 -9.27
C THR A 267 -8.48 -11.14 -10.06
N GLU A 268 -8.84 -12.00 -11.03
CA GLU A 268 -7.86 -12.61 -11.95
C GLU A 268 -7.15 -11.56 -12.83
N ALA A 269 -7.83 -10.45 -13.15
CA ALA A 269 -7.22 -9.34 -13.87
C ALA A 269 -6.08 -8.70 -13.05
N THR A 270 -6.30 -8.50 -11.77
CA THR A 270 -5.29 -7.97 -10.85
C THR A 270 -4.14 -8.96 -10.65
N LYS A 271 -4.40 -10.27 -10.53
CA LYS A 271 -3.33 -11.29 -10.49
C LYS A 271 -2.42 -11.22 -11.71
N ALA A 272 -3.01 -11.10 -12.91
CA ALA A 272 -2.24 -10.98 -14.15
C ALA A 272 -1.38 -9.72 -14.17
N LEU A 273 -1.92 -8.59 -13.71
CA LEU A 273 -1.18 -7.31 -13.66
C LEU A 273 -0.05 -7.36 -12.62
N ILE A 274 -0.27 -7.94 -11.43
CA ILE A 274 0.80 -8.18 -10.45
C ILE A 274 1.94 -8.97 -11.08
N ALA A 275 1.63 -10.07 -11.77
CA ALA A 275 2.64 -10.90 -12.42
C ALA A 275 3.45 -10.13 -13.49
N GLU A 276 2.78 -9.23 -14.22
CA GLU A 276 3.41 -8.39 -15.25
C GLU A 276 4.30 -7.31 -14.62
N THR A 277 3.77 -6.53 -13.67
CA THR A 277 4.47 -5.37 -13.08
C THR A 277 5.63 -5.76 -12.18
N THR A 278 5.59 -6.96 -11.57
CA THR A 278 6.64 -7.43 -10.65
C THR A 278 7.49 -8.56 -11.23
N ALA A 279 7.42 -8.82 -12.54
CA ALA A 279 8.12 -9.92 -13.20
C ALA A 279 7.90 -11.29 -12.51
N ASN A 280 6.66 -11.55 -12.07
CA ASN A 280 6.24 -12.73 -11.28
C ASN A 280 6.93 -12.86 -9.91
N THR A 281 7.45 -11.79 -9.37
CA THR A 281 8.11 -11.80 -8.05
C THR A 281 7.08 -11.81 -6.93
N ASP A 282 6.04 -10.98 -7.02
CA ASP A 282 4.96 -10.95 -6.04
C ASP A 282 3.94 -12.05 -6.31
N ILE A 283 3.53 -12.75 -5.27
CA ILE A 283 2.63 -13.89 -5.34
C ILE A 283 1.29 -13.52 -4.70
N PRO A 284 0.20 -13.39 -5.47
CA PRO A 284 -1.13 -13.16 -4.93
C PRO A 284 -1.55 -14.22 -3.89
N VAL A 285 -2.19 -13.81 -2.78
CA VAL A 285 -2.52 -14.69 -1.64
C VAL A 285 -3.99 -14.65 -1.25
N TRP A 286 -4.86 -14.40 -2.20
CA TRP A 286 -6.32 -14.59 -2.08
C TRP A 286 -6.79 -15.72 -2.99
N ASP A 287 -7.96 -16.33 -2.65
CA ASP A 287 -8.59 -17.42 -3.40
C ASP A 287 -9.24 -16.94 -4.72
#